data_3194c8cd3789407d6d36aa630d67f567
#
_entry.id   3194c8cd3789407d6d36aa630d67f567
#
_cell.length_a   1.000
_cell.length_b   1.000
_cell.length_c   1.000
_cell.angle_alpha   90.00
_cell.angle_beta   90.00
_cell.angle_gamma   90.00
#
_symmetry.space_group_name_H-M   'P 1'
#
loop_
_entity.id
_entity.type
_entity.pdbx_description
1 polymer ?
#
loop_
_entity_poly.entity_id
_entity_poly.type
_entity_poly.pdbx_seq_one_letter_code
_entity_poly.pdbx_strand_id
1 'polypeptide(L)'
;MREPFPNEVWCSLTIMPTSLSIKGLLNLVIVYLVWGSTYLFIRVAVREGSGFPPFTMVASRILCGSAILFALAWLLKNRLSIPRSELRLLLVSGLLLWVGGNGMVTWAERHADSGYAALILGTTPIWAVLLEGILDREVPSPFLILSLLIGFSGLGVLVWPVLQQGIRADLASTVALLIAAVVWPAGSLMLQRTPPKSASVVVAAYQQFFGGLGLALTVWAAGEPWPQPVPSAWLSWAYLVIAGSVISFTSYVIAVRTLPFTVVTTYAYVNPVIAVLLGRIVLDERITSGTLLGMMLILAGVAGVFRQRAARLRRRSAASAPASGK
;
A
#
# COMPACT_ATOMS: atom_id res chain seq x y z
N MET A 1 42.98 -20.58 -8.86
CA MET A 1 41.64 -21.02 -9.33
C MET A 1 40.62 -20.07 -8.69
N ARG A 2 40.02 -19.21 -9.50
CA ARG A 2 38.95 -18.30 -9.05
C ARG A 2 37.63 -18.99 -9.41
N GLU A 3 36.81 -19.28 -8.40
CA GLU A 3 35.47 -19.80 -8.66
C GLU A 3 34.62 -18.69 -9.30
N PRO A 4 33.84 -19.00 -10.34
CA PRO A 4 32.94 -18.02 -10.93
C PRO A 4 31.75 -17.76 -10.00
N PHE A 5 31.45 -16.49 -9.75
CA PHE A 5 30.22 -16.06 -9.08
C PHE A 5 29.01 -16.61 -9.86
N PRO A 6 28.03 -17.21 -9.19
CA PRO A 6 26.87 -17.75 -9.85
C PRO A 6 25.93 -16.64 -10.32
N ASN A 7 26.09 -16.19 -11.55
CA ASN A 7 25.14 -15.29 -12.24
C ASN A 7 23.79 -15.97 -12.60
N GLU A 8 23.58 -17.21 -12.21
CA GLU A 8 22.41 -18.00 -12.58
C GLU A 8 21.23 -17.94 -11.57
N VAL A 9 21.41 -17.33 -10.40
CA VAL A 9 20.35 -17.31 -9.36
C VAL A 9 19.23 -16.32 -9.66
N TRP A 10 19.42 -15.39 -10.60
CA TRP A 10 18.43 -14.35 -10.92
C TRP A 10 17.54 -14.67 -12.14
N CYS A 11 17.79 -15.79 -12.81
CA CYS A 11 17.05 -16.19 -14.01
C CYS A 11 16.02 -17.30 -13.77
N SER A 12 15.66 -17.61 -12.52
CA SER A 12 14.53 -18.50 -12.26
C SER A 12 13.23 -17.77 -12.54
N LEU A 13 12.74 -17.95 -13.78
CA LEU A 13 11.36 -17.88 -14.26
C LEU A 13 10.33 -17.50 -13.18
N THR A 14 10.18 -16.22 -12.91
CA THR A 14 8.94 -15.71 -12.34
C THR A 14 7.89 -15.94 -13.42
N ILE A 15 7.07 -16.99 -13.29
CA ILE A 15 5.91 -17.22 -14.15
C ILE A 15 4.97 -16.04 -13.94
N MET A 16 5.21 -14.96 -14.69
CA MET A 16 4.29 -13.82 -14.69
C MET A 16 2.99 -14.29 -15.35
N PRO A 17 1.84 -14.06 -14.72
CA PRO A 17 0.56 -14.50 -15.26
C PRO A 17 0.36 -13.91 -16.67
N THR A 18 -0.15 -14.73 -17.58
CA THR A 18 -0.46 -14.34 -18.98
C THR A 18 -1.66 -13.42 -19.10
N SER A 19 -2.44 -13.29 -18.02
CA SER A 19 -3.60 -12.40 -17.88
C SER A 19 -3.66 -11.84 -16.46
N LEU A 20 -4.44 -10.77 -16.27
CA LEU A 20 -4.72 -10.26 -14.94
C LEU A 20 -5.54 -11.28 -14.15
N SER A 21 -5.04 -11.68 -12.99
CA SER A 21 -5.72 -12.64 -12.11
C SER A 21 -7.02 -12.06 -11.55
N ILE A 22 -8.15 -12.72 -11.80
CA ILE A 22 -9.44 -12.32 -11.22
C ILE A 22 -9.37 -12.30 -9.69
N LYS A 23 -8.72 -13.29 -9.09
CA LYS A 23 -8.47 -13.33 -7.64
C LYS A 23 -7.72 -12.09 -7.17
N GLY A 24 -6.68 -11.69 -7.90
CA GLY A 24 -5.91 -10.48 -7.60
C GLY A 24 -6.76 -9.22 -7.71
N LEU A 25 -7.56 -9.11 -8.78
CA LEU A 25 -8.43 -7.94 -9.00
C LEU A 25 -9.52 -7.81 -7.92
N LEU A 26 -10.18 -8.90 -7.53
CA LEU A 26 -11.15 -8.88 -6.43
C LEU A 26 -10.52 -8.42 -5.12
N ASN A 27 -9.32 -8.90 -4.81
CA ASN A 27 -8.59 -8.46 -3.62
C ASN A 27 -8.16 -7.00 -3.73
N LEU A 28 -7.78 -6.51 -4.92
CA LEU A 28 -7.46 -5.10 -5.13
C LEU A 28 -8.69 -4.19 -4.94
N VAL A 29 -9.88 -4.63 -5.36
CA VAL A 29 -11.14 -3.91 -5.09
C VAL A 29 -11.41 -3.81 -3.58
N ILE A 30 -11.17 -4.89 -2.82
CA ILE A 30 -11.27 -4.85 -1.35
C ILE A 30 -10.30 -3.80 -0.78
N VAL A 31 -9.06 -3.75 -1.27
CA VAL A 31 -8.07 -2.74 -0.86
C VAL A 31 -8.59 -1.32 -1.17
N TYR A 32 -9.12 -1.06 -2.35
CA TYR A 32 -9.67 0.24 -2.73
C TYR A 32 -10.78 0.69 -1.77
N LEU A 33 -11.78 -0.16 -1.57
CA LEU A 33 -12.95 0.17 -0.76
C LEU A 33 -12.58 0.34 0.72
N VAL A 34 -11.84 -0.61 1.26
CA VAL A 34 -11.53 -0.61 2.69
C VAL A 34 -10.47 0.44 3.02
N TRP A 35 -9.34 0.50 2.31
CA TRP A 35 -8.33 1.52 2.62
C TRP A 35 -8.80 2.94 2.29
N GLY A 36 -9.66 3.09 1.26
CA GLY A 36 -10.30 4.39 1.01
C GLY A 36 -11.17 4.87 2.18
N SER A 37 -11.82 3.96 2.90
CA SER A 37 -12.60 4.29 4.09
C SER A 37 -11.75 4.48 5.36
N THR A 38 -10.54 3.87 5.44
CA THR A 38 -9.72 3.92 6.66
C THR A 38 -9.27 5.32 7.04
N TYR A 39 -9.14 6.25 6.09
CA TYR A 39 -8.79 7.65 6.39
C TYR A 39 -9.77 8.30 7.39
N LEU A 40 -11.08 8.07 7.19
CA LEU A 40 -12.09 8.57 8.12
C LEU A 40 -11.90 8.00 9.54
N PHE A 41 -11.73 6.69 9.63
CA PHE A 41 -11.60 6.01 10.93
C PHE A 41 -10.26 6.31 11.62
N ILE A 42 -9.16 6.47 10.87
CA ILE A 42 -7.88 6.93 11.43
C ILE A 42 -8.06 8.32 12.04
N ARG A 43 -8.67 9.26 11.30
CA ARG A 43 -8.91 10.61 11.78
C ARG A 43 -9.75 10.62 13.07
N VAL A 44 -10.81 9.82 13.14
CA VAL A 44 -11.63 9.71 14.37
C VAL A 44 -10.83 9.11 15.52
N ALA A 45 -9.96 8.13 15.24
CA ALA A 45 -9.17 7.45 16.27
C ALA A 45 -8.08 8.33 16.89
N VAL A 46 -7.44 9.24 16.09
CA VAL A 46 -6.26 10.01 16.55
C VAL A 46 -6.48 11.53 16.64
N ARG A 47 -7.72 12.03 16.39
CA ARG A 47 -8.03 13.45 16.53
C ARG A 47 -7.77 13.93 17.96
N GLU A 48 -7.56 15.21 18.13
CA GLU A 48 -7.42 15.82 19.44
C GLU A 48 -8.59 15.48 20.36
N GLY A 49 -8.29 15.10 21.61
CA GLY A 49 -9.28 14.61 22.57
C GLY A 49 -9.77 13.17 22.36
N SER A 50 -9.29 12.44 21.34
CA SER A 50 -9.64 11.04 21.14
C SER A 50 -8.99 10.09 22.15
N GLY A 51 -7.87 10.50 22.75
CA GLY A 51 -7.12 9.73 23.73
C GLY A 51 -6.22 8.61 23.16
N PHE A 52 -6.13 8.45 21.84
CA PHE A 52 -5.14 7.57 21.22
C PHE A 52 -3.93 8.36 20.73
N PRO A 53 -2.72 8.09 21.27
CA PRO A 53 -1.49 8.57 20.66
C PRO A 53 -1.29 7.89 19.29
N PRO A 54 -0.81 8.61 18.27
CA PRO A 54 -0.78 8.12 16.88
C PRO A 54 0.02 6.83 16.68
N PHE A 55 1.26 6.76 17.17
CA PHE A 55 2.07 5.54 17.01
C PHE A 55 1.51 4.37 17.82
N THR A 56 1.01 4.62 19.03
CA THR A 56 0.36 3.61 19.87
C THR A 56 -0.87 3.04 19.18
N MET A 57 -1.69 3.89 18.53
CA MET A 57 -2.84 3.45 17.75
C MET A 57 -2.43 2.51 16.61
N VAL A 58 -1.41 2.88 15.84
CA VAL A 58 -0.96 2.04 14.71
C VAL A 58 -0.30 0.77 15.21
N ALA A 59 0.60 0.84 16.19
CA ALA A 59 1.30 -0.33 16.74
C ALA A 59 0.32 -1.36 17.31
N SER A 60 -0.61 -0.92 18.18
CA SER A 60 -1.60 -1.79 18.80
C SER A 60 -2.54 -2.40 17.75
N ARG A 61 -2.97 -1.61 16.75
CA ARG A 61 -3.82 -2.06 15.65
C ARG A 61 -3.20 -3.22 14.88
N ILE A 62 -1.94 -3.06 14.43
CA ILE A 62 -1.30 -4.07 13.58
C ILE A 62 -0.82 -5.29 14.39
N LEU A 63 -0.42 -5.12 15.65
CA LEU A 63 -0.11 -6.25 16.52
C LEU A 63 -1.36 -7.09 16.81
N CYS A 64 -2.49 -6.44 17.09
CA CYS A 64 -3.78 -7.13 17.26
C CYS A 64 -4.21 -7.82 15.95
N GLY A 65 -4.10 -7.12 14.80
CA GLY A 65 -4.36 -7.70 13.48
C GLY A 65 -3.46 -8.90 13.19
N SER A 66 -2.18 -8.82 13.52
CA SER A 66 -1.21 -9.93 13.40
C SER A 66 -1.65 -11.14 14.24
N ALA A 67 -2.01 -10.91 15.51
CA ALA A 67 -2.48 -11.99 16.40
C ALA A 67 -3.71 -12.69 15.83
N ILE A 68 -4.69 -11.93 15.33
CA ILE A 68 -5.89 -12.48 14.68
C ILE A 68 -5.50 -13.28 13.42
N LEU A 69 -4.57 -12.77 12.61
CA LEU A 69 -4.12 -13.47 11.39
C LEU A 69 -3.35 -14.75 11.71
N PHE A 70 -2.54 -14.78 12.77
CA PHE A 70 -1.90 -16.02 13.24
C PHE A 70 -2.95 -17.03 13.72
N ALA A 71 -3.94 -16.60 14.50
CA ALA A 71 -5.02 -17.45 14.93
C ALA A 71 -5.83 -18.00 13.74
N LEU A 72 -6.16 -17.13 12.77
CA LEU A 72 -6.84 -17.54 11.53
C LEU A 72 -6.01 -18.52 10.72
N ALA A 73 -4.71 -18.27 10.57
CA ALA A 73 -3.80 -19.17 9.86
C ALA A 73 -3.73 -20.55 10.54
N TRP A 74 -3.70 -20.58 11.86
CA TRP A 74 -3.74 -21.82 12.64
C TRP A 74 -5.07 -22.57 12.46
N LEU A 75 -6.20 -21.88 12.55
CA LEU A 75 -7.53 -22.47 12.32
C LEU A 75 -7.67 -23.04 10.91
N LEU A 76 -7.09 -22.39 9.91
CA LEU A 76 -7.05 -22.83 8.51
C LEU A 76 -5.99 -23.94 8.27
N LYS A 77 -5.34 -24.43 9.32
CA LYS A 77 -4.28 -25.46 9.26
C LYS A 77 -3.08 -25.08 8.38
N ASN A 78 -2.80 -23.78 8.23
CA ASN A 78 -1.59 -23.33 7.56
C ASN A 78 -0.37 -23.56 8.44
N ARG A 79 0.77 -23.89 7.84
CA ARG A 79 2.04 -23.97 8.55
C ARG A 79 2.47 -22.57 9.00
N LEU A 80 2.58 -22.37 10.33
CA LEU A 80 3.08 -21.11 10.90
C LEU A 80 4.61 -21.05 10.89
N SER A 81 5.28 -22.20 11.03
CA SER A 81 6.75 -22.26 10.92
C SER A 81 7.19 -22.02 9.50
N ILE A 82 8.04 -21.00 9.30
CA ILE A 82 8.53 -20.57 7.98
C ILE A 82 10.07 -20.66 7.94
N PRO A 83 10.66 -20.87 6.76
CA PRO A 83 12.12 -20.90 6.59
C PRO A 83 12.77 -19.57 7.00
N ARG A 84 14.02 -19.64 7.48
CA ARG A 84 14.77 -18.44 7.88
C ARG A 84 14.90 -17.40 6.77
N SER A 85 14.94 -17.82 5.50
CA SER A 85 14.98 -16.92 4.35
C SER A 85 13.68 -16.11 4.21
N GLU A 86 12.52 -16.77 4.34
CA GLU A 86 11.22 -16.10 4.35
C GLU A 86 11.09 -15.18 5.57
N LEU A 87 11.52 -15.65 6.75
CA LEU A 87 11.47 -14.86 7.98
C LEU A 87 12.23 -13.53 7.83
N ARG A 88 13.45 -13.57 7.25
CA ARG A 88 14.23 -12.34 6.98
C ARG A 88 13.53 -11.42 5.99
N LEU A 89 12.97 -11.98 4.91
CA LEU A 89 12.20 -11.21 3.94
C LEU A 89 11.02 -10.50 4.59
N LEU A 90 10.23 -11.23 5.41
CA LEU A 90 9.05 -10.69 6.07
C LEU A 90 9.39 -9.69 7.18
N LEU A 91 10.52 -9.89 7.87
CA LEU A 91 11.07 -8.92 8.82
C LEU A 91 11.40 -7.59 8.10
N VAL A 92 12.23 -7.65 7.06
CA VAL A 92 12.67 -6.43 6.36
C VAL A 92 11.48 -5.75 5.67
N SER A 93 10.67 -6.50 4.91
CA SER A 93 9.50 -5.92 4.25
C SER A 93 8.46 -5.41 5.25
N GLY A 94 8.25 -6.09 6.37
CA GLY A 94 7.35 -5.64 7.44
C GLY A 94 7.80 -4.33 8.07
N LEU A 95 9.09 -4.18 8.38
CA LEU A 95 9.66 -2.93 8.88
C LEU A 95 9.57 -1.80 7.86
N LEU A 96 9.88 -2.07 6.59
CA LEU A 96 9.74 -1.09 5.51
C LEU A 96 8.29 -0.60 5.37
N LEU A 97 7.32 -1.52 5.33
CA LEU A 97 5.92 -1.17 5.16
C LEU A 97 5.37 -0.41 6.38
N TRP A 98 5.60 -0.90 7.59
CA TRP A 98 4.91 -0.41 8.75
C TRP A 98 5.66 0.70 9.50
N VAL A 99 6.96 0.57 9.69
CA VAL A 99 7.77 1.62 10.34
C VAL A 99 8.13 2.70 9.33
N GLY A 100 8.78 2.32 8.22
CA GLY A 100 9.22 3.25 7.19
C GLY A 100 8.08 3.86 6.37
N GLY A 101 7.03 3.09 6.07
CA GLY A 101 5.83 3.57 5.39
C GLY A 101 4.86 4.22 6.36
N ASN A 102 4.04 3.42 7.05
CA ASN A 102 2.93 3.89 7.88
C ASN A 102 3.39 4.75 9.07
N GLY A 103 4.52 4.40 9.71
CA GLY A 103 5.08 5.17 10.83
C GLY A 103 5.51 6.56 10.41
N MET A 104 6.22 6.70 9.28
CA MET A 104 6.65 8.02 8.76
C MET A 104 5.47 8.89 8.38
N VAL A 105 4.41 8.31 7.77
CA VAL A 105 3.16 9.03 7.48
C VAL A 105 2.53 9.53 8.77
N THR A 106 2.35 8.66 9.76
CA THR A 106 1.74 9.01 11.05
C THR A 106 2.53 10.10 11.78
N TRP A 107 3.86 10.04 11.70
CA TRP A 107 4.71 11.09 12.28
C TRP A 107 4.56 12.42 11.55
N ALA A 108 4.56 12.40 10.22
CA ALA A 108 4.44 13.59 9.38
C ALA A 108 3.08 14.29 9.56
N GLU A 109 1.99 13.54 9.68
CA GLU A 109 0.63 14.09 9.85
C GLU A 109 0.41 14.86 11.17
N ARG A 110 1.38 14.82 12.08
CA ARG A 110 1.38 15.73 13.25
C ARG A 110 1.62 17.20 12.87
N HIS A 111 2.36 17.44 11.78
CA HIS A 111 2.82 18.77 11.36
C HIS A 111 2.47 19.08 9.90
N ALA A 112 1.90 18.11 9.19
CA ALA A 112 1.50 18.25 7.80
C ALA A 112 -0.01 17.98 7.65
N ASP A 113 -0.66 18.78 6.82
CA ASP A 113 -2.07 18.60 6.49
C ASP A 113 -2.28 17.28 5.73
N SER A 114 -3.37 16.58 6.04
CA SER A 114 -3.71 15.29 5.43
C SER A 114 -3.85 15.34 3.90
N GLY A 115 -4.34 16.47 3.36
CA GLY A 115 -4.40 16.69 1.90
C GLY A 115 -3.02 16.78 1.26
N TYR A 116 -2.05 17.43 1.92
CA TYR A 116 -0.66 17.48 1.48
C TYR A 116 0.00 16.09 1.58
N ALA A 117 -0.22 15.39 2.69
CA ALA A 117 0.26 14.01 2.86
C ALA A 117 -0.30 13.09 1.76
N ALA A 118 -1.60 13.17 1.46
CA ALA A 118 -2.22 12.40 0.39
C ALA A 118 -1.61 12.70 -0.98
N LEU A 119 -1.28 13.97 -1.28
CA LEU A 119 -0.64 14.35 -2.53
C LEU A 119 0.76 13.73 -2.66
N ILE A 120 1.59 13.81 -1.63
CA ILE A 120 2.93 13.22 -1.65
C ILE A 120 2.85 11.69 -1.75
N LEU A 121 1.98 11.04 -0.97
CA LEU A 121 1.78 9.59 -1.03
C LEU A 121 1.19 9.14 -2.37
N GLY A 122 0.45 10.00 -3.07
CA GLY A 122 -0.01 9.78 -4.44
C GLY A 122 1.14 9.64 -5.45
N THR A 123 2.37 9.96 -5.11
CA THR A 123 3.55 9.64 -5.94
C THR A 123 3.96 8.17 -5.88
N THR A 124 3.41 7.38 -4.95
CA THR A 124 3.74 5.94 -4.76
C THR A 124 3.71 5.12 -6.06
N PRO A 125 2.72 5.23 -6.96
CA PRO A 125 2.74 4.48 -8.22
C PRO A 125 3.88 4.89 -9.15
N ILE A 126 4.34 6.14 -9.09
CA ILE A 126 5.48 6.64 -9.85
C ILE A 126 6.76 5.97 -9.34
N TRP A 127 6.97 5.98 -8.02
CA TRP A 127 8.11 5.29 -7.39
C TRP A 127 8.10 3.79 -7.65
N ALA A 128 6.92 3.16 -7.63
CA ALA A 128 6.79 1.75 -7.97
C ALA A 128 7.29 1.44 -9.38
N VAL A 129 6.92 2.26 -10.38
CA VAL A 129 7.37 2.11 -11.77
C VAL A 129 8.86 2.35 -11.91
N LEU A 130 9.40 3.35 -11.21
CA LEU A 130 10.83 3.63 -11.22
C LEU A 130 11.63 2.48 -10.60
N LEU A 131 11.19 1.95 -9.46
CA LEU A 131 11.83 0.80 -8.80
C LEU A 131 11.76 -0.46 -9.68
N GLU A 132 10.59 -0.76 -10.28
CA GLU A 132 10.48 -1.84 -11.27
C GLU A 132 11.46 -1.64 -12.43
N GLY A 133 11.51 -0.43 -13.00
CA GLY A 133 12.39 -0.10 -14.13
C GLY A 133 13.87 -0.28 -13.80
N ILE A 134 14.31 0.18 -12.62
CA ILE A 134 15.70 0.00 -12.14
C ILE A 134 16.04 -1.47 -11.98
N LEU A 135 15.17 -2.25 -11.33
CA LEU A 135 15.40 -3.67 -11.07
C LEU A 135 15.37 -4.51 -12.36
N ASP A 136 14.45 -4.19 -13.28
CA ASP A 136 14.31 -4.89 -14.55
C ASP A 136 15.26 -4.37 -15.62
N ARG A 137 15.96 -3.27 -15.37
CA ARG A 137 16.77 -2.52 -16.35
C ARG A 137 15.95 -2.16 -17.61
N GLU A 138 14.69 -1.85 -17.42
CA GLU A 138 13.75 -1.50 -18.48
C GLU A 138 13.23 -0.08 -18.31
N VAL A 139 13.19 0.67 -19.40
CA VAL A 139 12.57 2.01 -19.40
C VAL A 139 11.05 1.87 -19.46
N PRO A 140 10.31 2.54 -18.59
CA PRO A 140 8.85 2.55 -18.64
C PRO A 140 8.33 3.10 -19.98
N SER A 141 7.24 2.51 -20.50
CA SER A 141 6.68 3.03 -21.76
C SER A 141 6.13 4.45 -21.60
N PRO A 142 6.21 5.31 -22.64
CA PRO A 142 5.67 6.67 -22.57
C PRO A 142 4.16 6.69 -22.22
N PHE A 143 3.40 5.71 -22.70
CA PHE A 143 1.98 5.58 -22.38
C PHE A 143 1.75 5.31 -20.88
N LEU A 144 2.60 4.50 -20.25
CA LEU A 144 2.52 4.27 -18.80
C LEU A 144 2.84 5.53 -18.01
N ILE A 145 3.90 6.24 -18.40
CA ILE A 145 4.30 7.52 -17.77
C ILE A 145 3.16 8.53 -17.89
N LEU A 146 2.60 8.69 -19.09
CA LEU A 146 1.46 9.59 -19.30
C LEU A 146 0.26 9.22 -18.44
N SER A 147 -0.06 7.92 -18.33
CA SER A 147 -1.17 7.44 -17.50
C SER A 147 -0.97 7.78 -16.03
N LEU A 148 0.27 7.62 -15.51
CA LEU A 148 0.61 7.97 -14.14
C LEU A 148 0.51 9.48 -13.89
N LEU A 149 0.99 10.30 -14.84
CA LEU A 149 0.92 11.75 -14.74
C LEU A 149 -0.53 12.26 -14.77
N ILE A 150 -1.38 11.67 -15.62
CA ILE A 150 -2.83 12.00 -15.65
C ILE A 150 -3.46 11.67 -14.28
N GLY A 151 -3.21 10.48 -13.72
CA GLY A 151 -3.73 10.11 -12.42
C GLY A 151 -3.24 11.01 -11.29
N PHE A 152 -1.95 11.36 -11.30
CA PHE A 152 -1.35 12.26 -10.33
C PHE A 152 -1.90 13.70 -10.45
N SER A 153 -2.09 14.20 -11.67
CA SER A 153 -2.71 15.50 -11.92
C SER A 153 -4.15 15.53 -11.39
N GLY A 154 -4.89 14.43 -11.59
CA GLY A 154 -6.24 14.28 -11.04
C GLY A 154 -6.26 14.34 -9.51
N LEU A 155 -5.28 13.73 -8.84
CA LEU A 155 -5.12 13.84 -7.39
C LEU A 155 -4.80 15.28 -6.98
N GLY A 156 -3.92 15.97 -7.71
CA GLY A 156 -3.62 17.40 -7.49
C GLY A 156 -4.88 18.27 -7.57
N VAL A 157 -5.72 18.05 -8.57
CA VAL A 157 -7.01 18.76 -8.72
C VAL A 157 -7.95 18.42 -7.56
N LEU A 158 -8.00 17.16 -7.12
CA LEU A 158 -8.87 16.72 -6.04
C LEU A 158 -8.51 17.37 -4.68
N VAL A 159 -7.22 17.48 -4.36
CA VAL A 159 -6.75 18.06 -3.10
C VAL A 159 -6.54 19.58 -3.18
N TRP A 160 -6.67 20.20 -4.36
CA TRP A 160 -6.45 21.62 -4.60
C TRP A 160 -7.18 22.55 -3.64
N PRO A 161 -8.49 22.33 -3.32
CA PRO A 161 -9.20 23.21 -2.37
C PRO A 161 -8.57 23.21 -0.97
N VAL A 162 -8.01 22.09 -0.55
CA VAL A 162 -7.30 21.98 0.74
C VAL A 162 -5.96 22.73 0.67
N LEU A 163 -5.23 22.59 -0.44
CA LEU A 163 -3.96 23.29 -0.63
C LEU A 163 -4.10 24.81 -0.68
N GLN A 164 -5.21 25.32 -1.22
CA GLN A 164 -5.51 26.76 -1.27
C GLN A 164 -5.74 27.40 0.12
N GLN A 165 -6.11 26.63 1.13
CA GLN A 165 -6.28 27.11 2.51
C GLN A 165 -4.95 27.38 3.23
N GLY A 166 -3.84 27.13 2.55
CA GLY A 166 -2.48 27.21 3.07
C GLY A 166 -1.94 25.82 3.41
N ILE A 167 -0.72 25.53 2.96
CA ILE A 167 -0.05 24.26 3.25
C ILE A 167 0.63 24.38 4.61
N ARG A 168 0.21 23.58 5.57
CA ARG A 168 0.96 23.37 6.81
C ARG A 168 1.78 22.10 6.65
N ALA A 169 3.06 22.25 6.38
CA ALA A 169 4.03 21.18 6.41
C ALA A 169 5.42 21.77 6.59
N ASP A 170 6.19 21.18 7.47
CA ASP A 170 7.61 21.49 7.59
C ASP A 170 8.44 20.60 6.65
N LEU A 171 9.72 20.93 6.50
CA LEU A 171 10.64 20.18 5.64
C LEU A 171 10.80 18.73 6.11
N ALA A 172 10.83 18.52 7.42
CA ALA A 172 11.02 17.17 8.00
C ALA A 172 9.81 16.27 7.70
N SER A 173 8.59 16.77 7.84
CA SER A 173 7.36 16.06 7.47
C SER A 173 7.32 15.76 5.98
N THR A 174 7.72 16.71 5.13
CA THR A 174 7.80 16.49 3.68
C THR A 174 8.77 15.36 3.34
N VAL A 175 9.96 15.37 3.93
CA VAL A 175 10.99 14.32 3.74
C VAL A 175 10.47 12.97 4.23
N ALA A 176 9.81 12.93 5.40
CA ALA A 176 9.22 11.69 5.94
C ALA A 176 8.15 11.10 5.01
N LEU A 177 7.28 11.93 4.45
CA LEU A 177 6.26 11.51 3.47
C LEU A 177 6.89 10.99 2.17
N LEU A 178 7.94 11.63 1.66
CA LEU A 178 8.68 11.16 0.48
C LEU A 178 9.37 9.82 0.76
N ILE A 179 10.00 9.67 1.93
CA ILE A 179 10.57 8.38 2.35
C ILE A 179 9.48 7.32 2.39
N ALA A 180 8.33 7.59 2.99
CA ALA A 180 7.20 6.66 3.05
C ALA A 180 6.70 6.26 1.66
N ALA A 181 6.57 7.23 0.73
CA ALA A 181 6.13 6.99 -0.64
C ALA A 181 7.07 6.07 -1.44
N VAL A 182 8.37 6.05 -1.10
CA VAL A 182 9.37 5.17 -1.71
C VAL A 182 9.49 3.83 -1.00
N VAL A 183 9.51 3.85 0.33
CA VAL A 183 9.83 2.67 1.16
C VAL A 183 8.68 1.66 1.16
N TRP A 184 7.43 2.13 1.13
CA TRP A 184 6.27 1.24 1.03
C TRP A 184 6.29 0.39 -0.25
N PRO A 185 6.42 0.96 -1.47
CA PRO A 185 6.53 0.17 -2.69
C PRO A 185 7.82 -0.68 -2.72
N ALA A 186 8.93 -0.22 -2.13
CA ALA A 186 10.14 -1.03 -2.04
C ALA A 186 9.94 -2.31 -1.25
N GLY A 187 9.36 -2.23 -0.04
CA GLY A 187 9.03 -3.40 0.77
C GLY A 187 8.03 -4.36 0.11
N SER A 188 7.07 -3.81 -0.62
CA SER A 188 6.09 -4.59 -1.38
C SER A 188 6.71 -5.27 -2.60
N LEU A 189 7.59 -4.58 -3.30
CA LEU A 189 8.29 -5.13 -4.47
C LEU A 189 9.26 -6.26 -4.07
N MET A 190 9.90 -6.16 -2.89
CA MET A 190 10.67 -7.27 -2.33
C MET A 190 9.81 -8.53 -2.17
N LEU A 191 8.60 -8.39 -1.62
CA LEU A 191 7.65 -9.49 -1.47
C LEU A 191 7.25 -10.09 -2.82
N GLN A 192 7.01 -9.26 -3.83
CA GLN A 192 6.63 -9.71 -5.16
C GLN A 192 7.76 -10.43 -5.89
N ARG A 193 9.00 -9.92 -5.77
CA ARG A 193 10.18 -10.48 -6.45
C ARG A 193 10.70 -11.77 -5.81
N THR A 194 10.47 -11.93 -4.53
CA THR A 194 10.87 -13.12 -3.77
C THR A 194 9.64 -13.70 -3.09
N PRO A 195 8.69 -14.28 -3.86
CA PRO A 195 7.42 -14.71 -3.31
C PRO A 195 7.63 -15.85 -2.30
N PRO A 196 7.23 -15.69 -1.04
CA PRO A 196 7.30 -16.75 -0.04
C PRO A 196 6.40 -17.93 -0.45
N LYS A 197 6.77 -19.14 -0.07
CA LYS A 197 5.93 -20.34 -0.27
C LYS A 197 4.76 -20.37 0.71
N SER A 198 4.87 -19.64 1.81
CA SER A 198 3.85 -19.55 2.86
C SER A 198 2.55 -18.94 2.35
N ALA A 199 1.42 -19.31 2.96
CA ALA A 199 0.10 -18.74 2.65
C ALA A 199 0.08 -17.23 2.88
N SER A 200 -0.73 -16.48 2.10
CA SER A 200 -0.78 -15.03 2.18
C SER A 200 -1.21 -14.51 3.56
N VAL A 201 -2.07 -15.26 4.27
CA VAL A 201 -2.46 -14.94 5.65
C VAL A 201 -1.27 -15.02 6.61
N VAL A 202 -0.38 -16.00 6.44
CA VAL A 202 0.84 -16.14 7.26
C VAL A 202 1.83 -15.01 6.92
N VAL A 203 1.99 -14.70 5.64
CA VAL A 203 2.84 -13.57 5.18
C VAL A 203 2.36 -12.26 5.81
N ALA A 204 1.05 -11.98 5.72
CA ALA A 204 0.45 -10.77 6.30
C ALA A 204 0.62 -10.72 7.83
N ALA A 205 0.45 -11.86 8.51
CA ALA A 205 0.65 -11.96 9.95
C ALA A 205 2.08 -11.59 10.37
N TYR A 206 3.09 -12.19 9.73
CA TYR A 206 4.49 -11.89 10.05
C TYR A 206 4.90 -10.47 9.70
N GLN A 207 4.47 -9.92 8.55
CA GLN A 207 4.78 -8.53 8.21
C GLN A 207 4.20 -7.55 9.22
N GLN A 208 2.95 -7.76 9.66
CA GLN A 208 2.35 -6.93 10.70
C GLN A 208 3.00 -7.16 12.07
N PHE A 209 3.38 -8.38 12.40
CA PHE A 209 4.08 -8.68 13.66
C PHE A 209 5.39 -7.91 13.76
N PHE A 210 6.28 -8.05 12.77
CA PHE A 210 7.57 -7.37 12.78
C PHE A 210 7.42 -5.84 12.67
N GLY A 211 6.52 -5.38 11.82
CA GLY A 211 6.19 -3.96 11.72
C GLY A 211 5.65 -3.40 13.03
N GLY A 212 4.77 -4.17 13.70
CA GLY A 212 4.20 -3.80 14.99
C GLY A 212 5.22 -3.75 16.12
N LEU A 213 6.16 -4.69 16.15
CA LEU A 213 7.30 -4.62 17.09
C LEU A 213 8.19 -3.39 16.83
N GLY A 214 8.48 -3.09 15.56
CA GLY A 214 9.23 -1.90 15.18
C GLY A 214 8.52 -0.62 15.61
N LEU A 215 7.19 -0.53 15.40
CA LEU A 215 6.39 0.62 15.87
C LEU A 215 6.27 0.68 17.39
N ALA A 216 6.20 -0.45 18.08
CA ALA A 216 6.22 -0.47 19.56
C ALA A 216 7.54 0.11 20.12
N LEU A 217 8.67 -0.19 19.46
CA LEU A 217 9.94 0.47 19.78
C LEU A 217 9.90 1.97 19.50
N THR A 218 9.21 2.39 18.43
CA THR A 218 9.01 3.82 18.12
C THR A 218 8.15 4.50 19.19
N VAL A 219 7.08 3.86 19.66
CA VAL A 219 6.23 4.34 20.77
C VAL A 219 7.07 4.60 22.02
N TRP A 220 7.90 3.60 22.37
CA TRP A 220 8.78 3.70 23.52
C TRP A 220 9.80 4.84 23.36
N ALA A 221 10.47 4.93 22.22
CA ALA A 221 11.46 5.95 21.92
C ALA A 221 10.87 7.38 21.84
N ALA A 222 9.64 7.51 21.36
CA ALA A 222 8.92 8.77 21.27
C ALA A 222 8.32 9.22 22.62
N GLY A 223 8.30 8.34 23.64
CA GLY A 223 7.72 8.64 24.94
C GLY A 223 6.21 8.93 24.87
N GLU A 224 5.49 8.27 23.97
CA GLU A 224 4.03 8.49 23.86
C GLU A 224 3.32 8.16 25.18
N PRO A 225 2.33 9.00 25.59
CA PRO A 225 1.58 8.77 26.83
C PRO A 225 0.75 7.48 26.73
N TRP A 226 0.36 6.95 27.89
CA TRP A 226 -0.55 5.80 27.94
C TRP A 226 -1.90 6.16 27.30
N PRO A 227 -2.42 5.33 26.39
CA PRO A 227 -3.67 5.61 25.68
C PRO A 227 -4.88 5.61 26.63
N GLN A 228 -5.75 6.60 26.46
CA GLN A 228 -7.04 6.71 27.17
C GLN A 228 -8.17 6.99 26.16
N PRO A 229 -8.45 6.05 25.23
CA PRO A 229 -9.34 6.33 24.11
C PRO A 229 -10.80 6.45 24.53
N VAL A 230 -11.49 7.44 23.94
CA VAL A 230 -12.94 7.56 24.04
C VAL A 230 -13.66 6.45 23.25
N PRO A 231 -14.95 6.15 23.52
CA PRO A 231 -15.65 5.05 22.86
C PRO A 231 -15.64 5.08 21.33
N SER A 232 -15.77 6.27 20.72
CA SER A 232 -15.68 6.43 19.25
C SER A 232 -14.31 6.09 18.69
N ALA A 233 -13.23 6.38 19.42
CA ALA A 233 -11.87 6.03 19.06
C ALA A 233 -11.64 4.52 19.15
N TRP A 234 -12.18 3.84 20.18
CA TRP A 234 -12.15 2.38 20.30
C TRP A 234 -12.90 1.70 19.16
N LEU A 235 -14.09 2.18 18.80
CA LEU A 235 -14.86 1.65 17.67
C LEU A 235 -14.09 1.79 16.35
N SER A 236 -13.52 2.96 16.14
CA SER A 236 -12.67 3.23 14.96
C SER A 236 -11.44 2.33 14.91
N TRP A 237 -10.78 2.14 16.05
CA TRP A 237 -9.65 1.23 16.17
C TRP A 237 -10.06 -0.22 15.86
N ALA A 238 -11.18 -0.71 16.40
CA ALA A 238 -11.67 -2.05 16.11
C ALA A 238 -11.97 -2.25 14.62
N TYR A 239 -12.60 -1.26 13.97
CA TYR A 239 -12.77 -1.26 12.52
C TYR A 239 -11.44 -1.35 11.78
N LEU A 240 -10.45 -0.53 12.18
CA LEU A 240 -9.13 -0.51 11.57
C LEU A 240 -8.37 -1.83 11.77
N VAL A 241 -8.54 -2.51 12.90
CA VAL A 241 -8.01 -3.86 13.12
C VAL A 241 -8.62 -4.85 12.14
N ILE A 242 -9.93 -4.97 12.12
CA ILE A 242 -10.61 -6.02 11.35
C ILE A 242 -10.59 -5.70 9.85
N ALA A 243 -11.13 -4.55 9.46
CA ALA A 243 -11.23 -4.20 8.04
C ALA A 243 -9.86 -3.82 7.45
N GLY A 244 -9.15 -2.90 8.10
CA GLY A 244 -7.88 -2.36 7.60
C GLY A 244 -6.72 -3.35 7.67
N SER A 245 -6.52 -3.98 8.82
CA SER A 245 -5.33 -4.81 9.08
C SER A 245 -5.56 -6.29 8.76
N VAL A 246 -6.71 -6.87 9.09
CA VAL A 246 -6.96 -8.30 8.81
C VAL A 246 -7.42 -8.50 7.37
N ILE A 247 -8.51 -7.88 6.95
CA ILE A 247 -9.14 -8.11 5.65
C ILE A 247 -8.31 -7.45 4.54
N SER A 248 -8.14 -6.13 4.60
CA SER A 248 -7.56 -5.39 3.49
C SER A 248 -6.07 -5.62 3.34
N PHE A 249 -5.29 -5.72 4.43
CA PHE A 249 -3.87 -6.00 4.30
C PHE A 249 -3.59 -7.41 3.78
N THR A 250 -4.39 -8.41 4.17
CA THR A 250 -4.29 -9.76 3.58
C THR A 250 -4.65 -9.72 2.09
N SER A 251 -5.69 -8.98 1.72
CA SER A 251 -6.08 -8.75 0.32
C SER A 251 -4.96 -8.04 -0.46
N TYR A 252 -4.30 -7.05 0.16
CA TYR A 252 -3.13 -6.39 -0.42
C TYR A 252 -1.98 -7.36 -0.69
N VAL A 253 -1.63 -8.21 0.27
CA VAL A 253 -0.59 -9.25 0.09
C VAL A 253 -0.97 -10.19 -1.05
N ILE A 254 -2.25 -10.60 -1.16
CA ILE A 254 -2.72 -11.44 -2.29
C ILE A 254 -2.59 -10.68 -3.61
N ALA A 255 -3.00 -9.41 -3.66
CA ALA A 255 -2.90 -8.58 -4.86
C ALA A 255 -1.44 -8.41 -5.30
N VAL A 256 -0.52 -8.08 -4.38
CA VAL A 256 0.93 -7.97 -4.67
C VAL A 256 1.51 -9.26 -5.24
N ARG A 257 1.04 -10.41 -4.78
CA ARG A 257 1.53 -11.73 -5.22
C ARG A 257 0.92 -12.21 -6.54
N THR A 258 -0.17 -11.61 -7.01
CA THR A 258 -0.96 -12.14 -8.13
C THR A 258 -1.17 -11.16 -9.27
N LEU A 259 -0.88 -9.88 -9.07
CA LEU A 259 -1.02 -8.83 -10.08
C LEU A 259 0.32 -8.16 -10.38
N PRO A 260 0.49 -7.53 -11.56
CA PRO A 260 1.61 -6.63 -11.80
C PRO A 260 1.66 -5.52 -10.73
N PHE A 261 2.85 -5.24 -10.21
CA PHE A 261 2.98 -4.33 -9.07
C PHE A 261 2.43 -2.93 -9.33
N THR A 262 2.69 -2.39 -10.53
CA THR A 262 2.14 -1.09 -10.95
C THR A 262 0.60 -1.06 -10.92
N VAL A 263 -0.08 -2.20 -11.20
CA VAL A 263 -1.55 -2.29 -11.08
C VAL A 263 -1.96 -2.23 -9.60
N VAL A 264 -1.24 -2.93 -8.74
CA VAL A 264 -1.55 -2.91 -7.29
C VAL A 264 -1.44 -1.49 -6.74
N THR A 265 -0.37 -0.77 -7.07
CA THR A 265 -0.11 0.58 -6.52
C THR A 265 -1.15 1.64 -6.92
N THR A 266 -2.03 1.36 -7.88
CA THR A 266 -3.14 2.26 -8.24
C THR A 266 -4.11 2.52 -7.09
N TYR A 267 -4.06 1.73 -6.00
CA TYR A 267 -4.85 2.04 -4.79
C TYR A 267 -4.55 3.44 -4.26
N ALA A 268 -3.31 3.93 -4.39
CA ALA A 268 -2.93 5.26 -3.91
C ALA A 268 -3.69 6.39 -4.66
N TYR A 269 -4.12 6.14 -5.88
CA TYR A 269 -4.97 7.06 -6.64
C TYR A 269 -6.46 6.85 -6.36
N VAL A 270 -6.92 5.60 -6.23
CA VAL A 270 -8.34 5.28 -6.09
C VAL A 270 -8.86 5.59 -4.68
N ASN A 271 -8.02 5.38 -3.65
CA ASN A 271 -8.43 5.61 -2.26
C ASN A 271 -8.98 7.03 -1.99
N PRO A 272 -8.37 8.13 -2.44
CA PRO A 272 -8.95 9.46 -2.30
C PRO A 272 -10.31 9.62 -2.98
N VAL A 273 -10.53 8.94 -4.12
CA VAL A 273 -11.84 8.93 -4.81
C VAL A 273 -12.89 8.26 -3.92
N ILE A 274 -12.56 7.11 -3.34
CA ILE A 274 -13.46 6.41 -2.41
C ILE A 274 -13.72 7.26 -1.15
N ALA A 275 -12.69 7.94 -0.61
CA ALA A 275 -12.86 8.83 0.53
C ALA A 275 -13.84 9.98 0.24
N VAL A 276 -13.76 10.60 -0.93
CA VAL A 276 -14.69 11.65 -1.37
C VAL A 276 -16.11 11.10 -1.51
N LEU A 277 -16.29 9.93 -2.13
CA LEU A 277 -17.60 9.31 -2.27
C LEU A 277 -18.22 8.97 -0.90
N LEU A 278 -17.43 8.48 0.03
CA LEU A 278 -17.89 8.23 1.40
C LEU A 278 -18.21 9.53 2.15
N GLY A 279 -17.42 10.60 1.98
CA GLY A 279 -17.71 11.92 2.50
C GLY A 279 -19.07 12.44 2.00
N ARG A 280 -19.37 12.23 0.72
CA ARG A 280 -20.68 12.58 0.13
C ARG A 280 -21.82 11.78 0.76
N ILE A 281 -21.65 10.46 0.90
CA ILE A 281 -22.71 9.55 1.35
C ILE A 281 -22.96 9.66 2.85
N VAL A 282 -21.89 9.79 3.65
CA VAL A 282 -21.95 9.71 5.12
C VAL A 282 -22.07 11.08 5.77
N LEU A 283 -21.40 12.10 5.21
CA LEU A 283 -21.29 13.45 5.77
C LEU A 283 -22.04 14.51 4.95
N ASP A 284 -22.72 14.10 3.87
CA ASP A 284 -23.44 14.98 2.92
C ASP A 284 -22.56 16.10 2.34
N GLU A 285 -21.25 15.85 2.18
CA GLU A 285 -20.28 16.77 1.61
C GLU A 285 -20.61 17.06 0.14
N ARG A 286 -20.44 18.32 -0.29
CA ARG A 286 -20.73 18.73 -1.67
C ARG A 286 -19.62 18.28 -2.61
N ILE A 287 -19.98 17.55 -3.67
CA ILE A 287 -19.08 17.27 -4.79
C ILE A 287 -19.11 18.48 -5.73
N THR A 288 -17.98 19.17 -5.85
CA THR A 288 -17.82 20.30 -6.76
C THR A 288 -17.45 19.83 -8.17
N SER A 289 -17.53 20.72 -9.16
CA SER A 289 -17.05 20.42 -10.53
C SER A 289 -15.55 20.08 -10.56
N GLY A 290 -14.75 20.76 -9.73
CA GLY A 290 -13.32 20.43 -9.57
C GLY A 290 -13.11 19.05 -8.99
N THR A 291 -13.85 18.69 -7.95
CA THR A 291 -13.81 17.32 -7.37
C THR A 291 -14.15 16.27 -8.42
N LEU A 292 -15.21 16.48 -9.21
CA LEU A 292 -15.61 15.55 -10.29
C LEU A 292 -14.52 15.42 -11.36
N LEU A 293 -13.93 16.54 -11.79
CA LEU A 293 -12.81 16.55 -12.74
C LEU A 293 -11.61 15.76 -12.21
N GLY A 294 -11.21 15.99 -10.95
CA GLY A 294 -10.13 15.25 -10.31
C GLY A 294 -10.37 13.75 -10.29
N MET A 295 -11.59 13.32 -9.91
CA MET A 295 -12.00 11.92 -9.92
C MET A 295 -11.93 11.31 -11.33
N MET A 296 -12.42 12.01 -12.36
CA MET A 296 -12.36 11.53 -13.74
C MET A 296 -10.91 11.36 -14.24
N LEU A 297 -10.02 12.31 -13.95
CA LEU A 297 -8.61 12.22 -14.31
C LEU A 297 -7.92 11.05 -13.60
N ILE A 298 -8.20 10.83 -12.31
CA ILE A 298 -7.69 9.68 -11.56
C ILE A 298 -8.13 8.38 -12.24
N LEU A 299 -9.42 8.22 -12.51
CA LEU A 299 -9.95 7.00 -13.11
C LEU A 299 -9.41 6.77 -14.54
N ALA A 300 -9.21 7.84 -15.32
CA ALA A 300 -8.57 7.76 -16.64
C ALA A 300 -7.12 7.30 -16.55
N GLY A 301 -6.35 7.84 -15.61
CA GLY A 301 -4.96 7.42 -15.34
C GLY A 301 -4.87 5.95 -14.94
N VAL A 302 -5.72 5.52 -14.01
CA VAL A 302 -5.83 4.12 -13.56
C VAL A 302 -6.18 3.19 -14.73
N ALA A 303 -7.21 3.55 -15.53
CA ALA A 303 -7.59 2.77 -16.70
C ALA A 303 -6.44 2.64 -17.72
N GLY A 304 -5.63 3.71 -17.90
CA GLY A 304 -4.44 3.70 -18.74
C GLY A 304 -3.38 2.70 -18.23
N VAL A 305 -3.11 2.67 -16.91
CA VAL A 305 -2.19 1.70 -16.28
C VAL A 305 -2.67 0.26 -16.53
N PHE A 306 -3.94 -0.03 -16.30
CA PHE A 306 -4.51 -1.37 -16.53
C PHE A 306 -4.41 -1.78 -18.00
N ARG A 307 -4.78 -0.89 -18.94
CA ARG A 307 -4.70 -1.15 -20.39
C ARG A 307 -3.26 -1.47 -20.82
N GLN A 308 -2.29 -0.68 -20.38
CA GLN A 308 -0.89 -0.88 -20.72
C GLN A 308 -0.37 -2.22 -20.20
N ARG A 309 -0.66 -2.56 -18.94
CA ARG A 309 -0.19 -3.82 -18.34
C ARG A 309 -0.88 -5.04 -18.96
N ALA A 310 -2.17 -4.96 -19.26
CA ALA A 310 -2.90 -6.01 -19.99
C ALA A 310 -2.31 -6.23 -21.39
N ALA A 311 -2.02 -5.16 -22.14
CA ALA A 311 -1.41 -5.24 -23.46
C ALA A 311 -0.01 -5.88 -23.41
N ARG A 312 0.82 -5.54 -22.39
CA ARG A 312 2.14 -6.12 -22.19
C ARG A 312 2.08 -7.63 -21.91
N LEU A 313 1.13 -8.06 -21.05
CA LEU A 313 0.92 -9.47 -20.76
C LEU A 313 0.52 -10.26 -22.02
N ARG A 314 -0.42 -9.74 -22.83
CA ARG A 314 -0.83 -10.37 -24.09
C ARG A 314 0.32 -10.52 -25.08
N ARG A 315 1.17 -9.50 -25.25
CA ARG A 315 2.35 -9.56 -26.12
C ARG A 315 3.36 -10.62 -25.67
N ARG A 316 3.61 -10.76 -24.37
CA ARG A 316 4.49 -11.77 -23.81
C ARG A 316 3.93 -13.19 -24.05
N SER A 317 2.62 -13.39 -23.85
CA SER A 317 1.97 -14.69 -24.16
C SER A 317 2.07 -15.07 -25.62
N ALA A 318 1.89 -14.09 -26.54
CA ALA A 318 2.02 -14.34 -27.96
C ALA A 318 3.46 -14.69 -28.39
N ALA A 319 4.46 -14.07 -27.73
CA ALA A 319 5.88 -14.35 -27.99
C ALA A 319 6.37 -15.69 -27.44
N SER A 320 5.69 -16.23 -26.41
CA SER A 320 6.02 -17.53 -25.79
C SER A 320 5.24 -18.70 -26.38
N ALA A 321 4.29 -18.46 -27.29
CA ALA A 321 3.59 -19.54 -27.99
C ALA A 321 4.57 -20.24 -28.94
N PRO A 322 4.70 -21.60 -28.88
CA PRO A 322 5.56 -22.32 -29.82
C PRO A 322 5.07 -22.05 -31.23
N ALA A 323 6.01 -21.70 -32.12
CA ALA A 323 5.71 -21.60 -33.55
C ALA A 323 5.06 -22.92 -33.97
N SER A 324 3.74 -22.92 -34.21
CA SER A 324 3.05 -24.07 -34.73
C SER A 324 3.69 -24.41 -36.07
N GLY A 325 4.49 -25.52 -36.08
CA GLY A 325 5.19 -25.98 -37.24
C GLY A 325 4.22 -26.15 -38.43
N LYS A 326 4.57 -25.47 -39.50
CA LYS A 326 4.10 -25.86 -40.84
C LYS A 326 4.92 -27.03 -41.34
#